data_8b21461882ca60c1532820abb2023c64
#
_entry.id   8b21461882ca60c1532820abb2023c64
#
_cell.length_a   1.000
_cell.length_b   1.000
_cell.length_c   1.000
_cell.angle_alpha   90.00
_cell.angle_beta   90.00
_cell.angle_gamma   90.00
#
_symmetry.space_group_name_H-M   'P 1'
#
loop_
_entity.id
_entity.type
_entity.pdbx_description
1 polymer ?
#
loop_
_entity_poly.entity_id
_entity_poly.type
_entity_poly.pdbx_seq_one_letter_code
_entity_poly.pdbx_strand_id
1 'polypeptide(L)'
;MKILIIDNYDSFTYNLVHLAEQFADEVLVIRNDEVDFSIIDEYDKIILSPGPGLPEDAGNLKDVVKEFASRKSILGVCLGHQALGEVFSLKIRNISNVKHGEKSVLSEICKEEVLFKHLKEPIEIGHYHSWVIDETNNFEDWTITAKSKHLIMAISHNSLDLKGVQFHPESVLTPQGKQILENWIKS
;
A
#
# COMPACT_ATOMS: atom_id res chain seq x y z
N MET A 1 9.47 5.99 -16.70
CA MET A 1 8.60 6.13 -15.50
C MET A 1 9.47 6.31 -14.28
N LYS A 2 9.19 7.33 -13.49
CA LYS A 2 9.90 7.65 -12.26
C LYS A 2 8.99 7.36 -11.06
N ILE A 3 9.51 6.69 -10.06
CA ILE A 3 8.76 6.32 -8.85
C ILE A 3 9.42 6.94 -7.63
N LEU A 4 8.60 7.61 -6.80
CA LEU A 4 9.00 8.07 -5.48
C LEU A 4 8.51 7.07 -4.43
N ILE A 5 9.39 6.68 -3.51
CA ILE A 5 9.03 5.88 -2.35
C ILE A 5 9.19 6.73 -1.10
N ILE A 6 8.10 6.93 -0.37
CA ILE A 6 8.13 7.56 0.95
C ILE A 6 8.44 6.46 1.97
N ASP A 7 9.64 6.54 2.55
CA ASP A 7 10.12 5.59 3.55
C ASP A 7 9.63 5.96 4.95
N ASN A 8 8.82 5.09 5.53
CA ASN A 8 8.29 5.23 6.89
C ASN A 8 9.17 4.51 7.93
N TYR A 9 10.49 4.48 7.70
CA TYR A 9 11.47 3.83 8.60
C TYR A 9 11.25 2.33 8.75
N ASP A 10 10.83 1.68 7.67
CA ASP A 10 10.64 0.23 7.66
C ASP A 10 11.87 -0.50 7.14
N SER A 11 12.23 -1.61 7.78
CA SER A 11 13.37 -2.43 7.37
C SER A 11 13.18 -3.12 6.01
N PHE A 12 11.94 -3.24 5.54
CA PHE A 12 11.62 -3.83 4.24
C PHE A 12 11.46 -2.80 3.10
N THR A 13 11.59 -1.50 3.38
CA THR A 13 11.48 -0.46 2.32
C THR A 13 12.39 -0.75 1.14
N TYR A 14 13.63 -1.16 1.37
CA TYR A 14 14.57 -1.46 0.30
C TYR A 14 14.21 -2.71 -0.52
N ASN A 15 13.40 -3.63 0.01
CA ASN A 15 12.85 -4.72 -0.78
C ASN A 15 11.81 -4.18 -1.79
N LEU A 16 11.00 -3.19 -1.41
CA LEU A 16 10.12 -2.48 -2.36
C LEU A 16 10.93 -1.75 -3.44
N VAL A 17 12.01 -1.07 -3.04
CA VAL A 17 12.93 -0.39 -3.98
C VAL A 17 13.43 -1.39 -5.01
N HIS A 18 14.04 -2.50 -4.59
CA HIS A 18 14.58 -3.52 -5.50
C HIS A 18 13.52 -4.14 -6.42
N LEU A 19 12.27 -4.25 -5.98
CA LEU A 19 11.19 -4.69 -6.84
C LEU A 19 10.80 -3.61 -7.85
N ALA A 20 10.68 -2.35 -7.41
CA ALA A 20 10.29 -1.23 -8.27
C ALA A 20 11.33 -0.94 -9.36
N GLU A 21 12.62 -0.98 -9.02
CA GLU A 21 13.75 -0.79 -9.96
C GLU A 21 13.74 -1.75 -11.14
N GLN A 22 13.07 -2.90 -11.02
CA GLN A 22 12.96 -3.86 -12.13
C GLN A 22 12.00 -3.39 -13.23
N PHE A 23 11.16 -2.38 -12.95
CA PHE A 23 10.06 -1.95 -13.82
C PHE A 23 10.03 -0.43 -14.05
N ALA A 24 10.79 0.35 -13.29
CA ALA A 24 10.90 1.80 -13.40
C ALA A 24 12.28 2.23 -13.92
N ASP A 25 12.34 3.40 -14.57
CA ASP A 25 13.60 3.99 -15.06
C ASP A 25 14.40 4.65 -13.94
N GLU A 26 13.68 5.16 -12.93
CA GLU A 26 14.25 5.84 -11.76
C GLU A 26 13.38 5.57 -10.52
N VAL A 27 14.04 5.28 -9.40
CA VAL A 27 13.39 5.13 -8.09
C VAL A 27 14.13 5.99 -7.09
N LEU A 28 13.44 6.96 -6.48
CA LEU A 28 13.97 7.77 -5.38
C LEU A 28 13.30 7.36 -4.08
N VAL A 29 14.08 7.31 -3.02
CA VAL A 29 13.59 7.06 -1.65
C VAL A 29 13.78 8.31 -0.81
N ILE A 30 12.72 8.78 -0.16
CA ILE A 30 12.79 9.91 0.77
C ILE A 30 12.09 9.49 2.07
N ARG A 31 12.70 9.80 3.20
CA ARG A 31 12.09 9.57 4.51
C ARG A 31 10.88 10.46 4.73
N ASN A 32 9.89 9.95 5.43
CA ASN A 32 8.62 10.62 5.64
C ASN A 32 8.71 11.98 6.35
N ASP A 33 9.75 12.20 7.14
CA ASP A 33 10.06 13.46 7.85
C ASP A 33 11.00 14.42 7.06
N GLU A 34 11.60 13.92 5.95
CA GLU A 34 12.52 14.68 5.10
C GLU A 34 11.89 15.05 3.73
N VAL A 35 10.57 14.90 3.58
CA VAL A 35 9.88 15.12 2.29
C VAL A 35 9.99 16.56 1.82
N ASP A 36 10.60 16.75 0.65
CA ASP A 36 10.51 17.98 -0.12
C ASP A 36 9.34 17.89 -1.11
N PHE A 37 8.26 18.58 -0.81
CA PHE A 37 7.04 18.57 -1.62
C PHE A 37 7.26 19.13 -3.03
N SER A 38 8.27 19.98 -3.24
CA SER A 38 8.54 20.62 -4.53
C SER A 38 9.02 19.65 -5.60
N ILE A 39 9.65 18.53 -5.21
CA ILE A 39 10.18 17.55 -6.16
C ILE A 39 9.20 16.43 -6.50
N ILE A 40 8.13 16.26 -5.70
CA ILE A 40 7.19 15.13 -5.88
C ILE A 40 6.55 15.15 -7.27
N ASP A 41 6.30 16.34 -7.82
CA ASP A 41 5.71 16.49 -9.15
C ASP A 41 6.61 15.97 -10.29
N GLU A 42 7.90 15.76 -10.06
CA GLU A 42 8.83 15.17 -11.03
C GLU A 42 8.67 13.65 -11.18
N TYR A 43 7.93 13.02 -10.26
CA TYR A 43 7.69 11.57 -10.25
C TYR A 43 6.30 11.22 -10.77
N ASP A 44 6.20 10.14 -11.51
CA ASP A 44 4.95 9.67 -12.10
C ASP A 44 4.04 9.01 -11.07
N LYS A 45 4.62 8.22 -10.17
CA LYS A 45 3.92 7.41 -9.16
C LYS A 45 4.58 7.50 -7.79
N ILE A 46 3.80 7.28 -6.75
CA ILE A 46 4.25 7.30 -5.35
C ILE A 46 3.93 5.97 -4.68
N ILE A 47 4.91 5.38 -4.00
CA ILE A 47 4.71 4.27 -3.08
C ILE A 47 4.87 4.80 -1.65
N LEU A 48 3.88 4.55 -0.82
CA LEU A 48 3.94 4.78 0.61
C LEU A 48 4.33 3.47 1.29
N SER A 49 5.53 3.41 1.87
CA SER A 49 6.08 2.17 2.42
C SER A 49 5.34 1.67 3.66
N PRO A 50 5.56 0.43 4.08
CA PRO A 50 5.30 0.01 5.44
C PRO A 50 6.02 0.90 6.46
N GLY A 51 5.68 0.76 7.72
CA GLY A 51 6.35 1.45 8.81
C GLY A 51 5.78 1.08 10.18
N PRO A 52 6.48 1.43 11.26
CA PRO A 52 6.01 1.23 12.62
C PRO A 52 4.95 2.28 13.02
N GLY A 53 4.21 1.98 14.08
CA GLY A 53 3.27 2.92 14.70
C GLY A 53 1.98 3.14 13.92
N LEU A 54 1.49 4.35 13.96
CA LEU A 54 0.24 4.81 13.34
C LEU A 54 0.52 5.84 12.24
N PRO A 55 -0.36 5.99 11.25
CA PRO A 55 -0.17 6.99 10.20
C PRO A 55 -0.04 8.42 10.71
N GLU A 56 -0.66 8.74 11.84
CA GLU A 56 -0.58 10.08 12.46
C GLU A 56 0.81 10.40 13.02
N ASP A 57 1.60 9.36 13.37
CA ASP A 57 2.94 9.50 13.92
C ASP A 57 4.03 9.43 12.82
N ALA A 58 3.64 9.25 11.56
CA ALA A 58 4.55 8.99 10.44
C ALA A 58 4.95 10.26 9.66
N GLY A 59 5.40 11.30 10.37
CA GLY A 59 5.92 12.53 9.74
C GLY A 59 4.94 13.14 8.73
N ASN A 60 5.41 13.40 7.51
CA ASN A 60 4.60 14.01 6.44
C ASN A 60 3.76 13.00 5.64
N LEU A 61 3.67 11.73 6.05
CA LEU A 61 3.00 10.67 5.28
C LEU A 61 1.58 11.05 4.85
N LYS A 62 0.75 11.52 5.80
CA LYS A 62 -0.65 11.91 5.53
C LYS A 62 -0.73 13.21 4.72
N ASP A 63 0.23 14.11 4.86
CA ASP A 63 0.26 15.36 4.11
C ASP A 63 0.64 15.14 2.64
N VAL A 64 1.55 14.18 2.35
CA VAL A 64 1.81 13.70 0.98
C VAL A 64 0.51 13.17 0.35
N VAL A 65 -0.25 12.35 1.05
CA VAL A 65 -1.52 11.84 0.52
C VAL A 65 -2.50 12.98 0.24
N LYS A 66 -2.72 13.90 1.19
CA LYS A 66 -3.66 15.03 1.02
C LYS A 66 -3.31 15.90 -0.19
N GLU A 67 -2.03 16.17 -0.38
CA GLU A 67 -1.55 17.08 -1.43
C GLU A 67 -1.57 16.44 -2.82
N PHE A 68 -1.21 15.13 -2.91
CA PHE A 68 -0.94 14.49 -4.19
C PHE A 68 -1.99 13.48 -4.65
N ALA A 69 -2.94 13.08 -3.82
CA ALA A 69 -3.94 12.06 -4.15
C ALA A 69 -4.78 12.37 -5.39
N SER A 70 -5.04 13.66 -5.68
CA SER A 70 -5.86 14.06 -6.82
C SER A 70 -5.11 14.07 -8.17
N ARG A 71 -3.78 13.96 -8.14
CA ARG A 71 -2.95 14.14 -9.35
C ARG A 71 -1.84 13.11 -9.53
N LYS A 72 -1.67 12.19 -8.59
CA LYS A 72 -0.67 11.12 -8.66
C LYS A 72 -1.31 9.74 -8.46
N SER A 73 -0.73 8.75 -9.12
CA SER A 73 -1.00 7.35 -8.81
C SER A 73 -0.27 6.98 -7.52
N ILE A 74 -0.98 6.51 -6.50
CA ILE A 74 -0.41 6.20 -5.19
C ILE A 74 -0.73 4.77 -4.78
N LEU A 75 0.31 4.00 -4.42
CA LEU A 75 0.18 2.69 -3.78
C LEU A 75 0.60 2.79 -2.32
N GLY A 76 -0.32 2.52 -1.41
CA GLY A 76 -0.01 2.36 0.02
C GLY A 76 0.23 0.91 0.40
N VAL A 77 1.31 0.63 1.13
CA VAL A 77 1.65 -0.70 1.65
C VAL A 77 1.61 -0.66 3.17
N CYS A 78 0.83 -1.52 3.80
CA CYS A 78 0.67 -1.67 5.24
C CYS A 78 0.34 -0.33 5.93
N LEU A 79 1.31 0.37 6.52
CA LEU A 79 1.12 1.71 7.10
C LEU A 79 0.65 2.72 6.04
N GLY A 80 1.21 2.67 4.83
CA GLY A 80 0.78 3.52 3.71
C GLY A 80 -0.66 3.26 3.29
N HIS A 81 -1.12 2.01 3.31
CA HIS A 81 -2.52 1.65 3.07
C HIS A 81 -3.45 2.24 4.14
N GLN A 82 -3.05 2.17 5.42
CA GLN A 82 -3.80 2.76 6.53
C GLN A 82 -3.85 4.29 6.41
N ALA A 83 -2.75 4.92 6.01
CA ALA A 83 -2.68 6.37 5.77
C ALA A 83 -3.62 6.83 4.67
N LEU A 84 -3.69 6.09 3.55
CA LEU A 84 -4.67 6.34 2.49
C LEU A 84 -6.10 6.28 3.05
N GLY A 85 -6.42 5.22 3.79
CA GLY A 85 -7.73 5.08 4.41
C GLY A 85 -8.07 6.24 5.34
N GLU A 86 -7.19 6.59 6.28
CA GLU A 86 -7.44 7.65 7.26
C GLU A 86 -7.61 9.05 6.65
N VAL A 87 -6.81 9.40 5.62
CA VAL A 87 -6.96 10.70 4.94
C VAL A 87 -8.34 10.84 4.31
N PHE A 88 -8.92 9.75 3.86
CA PHE A 88 -10.28 9.69 3.30
C PHE A 88 -11.32 9.17 4.31
N SER A 89 -11.08 9.43 5.60
CA SER A 89 -12.04 9.21 6.70
C SER A 89 -12.37 7.76 7.03
N LEU A 90 -11.61 6.79 6.55
CA LEU A 90 -11.71 5.43 7.03
C LEU A 90 -11.01 5.31 8.39
N LYS A 91 -11.65 4.67 9.34
CA LYS A 91 -11.08 4.39 10.65
C LYS A 91 -10.25 3.11 10.58
N ILE A 92 -9.17 3.10 11.33
CA ILE A 92 -8.39 1.89 11.59
C ILE A 92 -8.70 1.36 13.00
N ARG A 93 -8.50 0.07 13.19
CA ARG A 93 -8.64 -0.56 14.49
C ARG A 93 -7.48 -1.50 14.81
N ASN A 94 -7.16 -1.62 16.07
CA ASN A 94 -6.20 -2.61 16.53
C ASN A 94 -6.81 -4.02 16.52
N ILE A 95 -6.02 -5.02 16.14
CA ILE A 95 -6.41 -6.43 16.20
C ILE A 95 -5.72 -7.12 17.38
N SER A 96 -6.47 -7.88 18.18
CA SER A 96 -5.95 -8.58 19.35
C SER A 96 -4.92 -9.68 19.02
N ASN A 97 -5.04 -10.26 17.84
CA ASN A 97 -4.08 -11.25 17.33
C ASN A 97 -3.11 -10.56 16.36
N VAL A 98 -1.99 -10.04 16.91
CA VAL A 98 -0.93 -9.39 16.14
C VAL A 98 -0.38 -10.34 15.09
N LYS A 99 -0.36 -9.88 13.84
CA LYS A 99 0.19 -10.61 12.70
C LYS A 99 1.64 -10.22 12.47
N HIS A 100 2.56 -11.15 12.68
CA HIS A 100 3.98 -10.89 12.45
C HIS A 100 4.68 -12.12 11.87
N GLY A 101 5.07 -12.05 10.59
CA GLY A 101 5.69 -13.17 9.90
C GLY A 101 4.71 -14.34 9.65
N GLU A 102 3.42 -14.06 9.59
CA GLU A 102 2.37 -15.04 9.31
C GLU A 102 1.98 -15.01 7.83
N LYS A 103 1.63 -16.19 7.31
CA LYS A 103 1.01 -16.32 5.99
C LYS A 103 -0.50 -16.47 6.08
N SER A 104 -1.19 -15.95 5.09
CA SER A 104 -2.58 -16.30 4.80
C SER A 104 -2.83 -16.30 3.30
N VAL A 105 -4.05 -16.60 2.90
CA VAL A 105 -4.49 -16.60 1.50
C VAL A 105 -5.53 -15.50 1.32
N LEU A 106 -5.43 -14.78 0.21
CA LEU A 106 -6.48 -13.83 -0.19
C LEU A 106 -7.78 -14.56 -0.54
N SER A 107 -8.87 -13.97 -0.14
CA SER A 107 -10.24 -14.38 -0.49
C SER A 107 -11.02 -13.15 -0.96
N GLU A 108 -12.21 -13.35 -1.51
CA GLU A 108 -13.09 -12.27 -1.99
C GLU A 108 -12.35 -11.26 -2.89
N ILE A 109 -11.58 -11.78 -3.86
CA ILE A 109 -10.75 -10.96 -4.74
C ILE A 109 -11.61 -10.35 -5.85
N CYS A 110 -11.54 -9.02 -6.00
CA CYS A 110 -12.13 -8.31 -7.14
C CYS A 110 -11.32 -8.62 -8.40
N LYS A 111 -11.94 -9.28 -9.37
CA LYS A 111 -11.26 -9.73 -10.61
C LYS A 111 -10.87 -8.57 -11.52
N GLU A 112 -11.55 -7.46 -11.40
CA GLU A 112 -11.32 -6.24 -12.18
C GLU A 112 -10.13 -5.43 -11.63
N GLU A 113 -9.71 -5.71 -10.38
CA GLU A 113 -8.60 -5.00 -9.74
C GLU A 113 -7.27 -5.32 -10.44
N VAL A 114 -6.62 -4.25 -10.93
CA VAL A 114 -5.37 -4.37 -11.68
C VAL A 114 -4.26 -5.06 -10.89
N LEU A 115 -4.19 -4.83 -9.58
CA LEU A 115 -3.16 -5.42 -8.71
C LEU A 115 -3.13 -6.95 -8.80
N PHE A 116 -4.29 -7.58 -8.98
CA PHE A 116 -4.42 -9.04 -8.94
C PHE A 116 -4.49 -9.71 -10.31
N LYS A 117 -4.32 -8.94 -11.40
CA LYS A 117 -4.28 -9.50 -12.75
C LYS A 117 -3.15 -10.51 -12.91
N HIS A 118 -3.44 -11.59 -13.61
CA HIS A 118 -2.48 -12.66 -13.95
C HIS A 118 -1.89 -13.42 -12.75
N LEU A 119 -2.39 -13.20 -11.54
CA LEU A 119 -1.99 -14.00 -10.38
C LEU A 119 -2.66 -15.38 -10.42
N LYS A 120 -1.96 -16.36 -9.86
CA LYS A 120 -2.44 -17.74 -9.75
C LYS A 120 -2.97 -18.00 -8.35
N GLU A 121 -4.19 -18.49 -8.24
CA GLU A 121 -4.75 -18.91 -6.95
C GLU A 121 -4.15 -20.26 -6.50
N PRO A 122 -3.94 -20.47 -5.19
CA PRO A 122 -4.20 -19.52 -4.09
C PRO A 122 -3.15 -18.41 -4.03
N ILE A 123 -3.58 -17.16 -3.76
CA ILE A 123 -2.67 -16.02 -3.60
C ILE A 123 -2.26 -15.94 -2.14
N GLU A 124 -1.04 -16.38 -1.84
CA GLU A 124 -0.44 -16.27 -0.50
C GLU A 124 0.08 -14.86 -0.25
N ILE A 125 -0.14 -14.37 0.98
CA ILE A 125 0.30 -13.05 1.44
C ILE A 125 0.95 -13.12 2.82
N GLY A 126 1.94 -12.25 3.05
CA GLY A 126 2.65 -12.10 4.32
C GLY A 126 2.12 -10.93 5.16
N HIS A 127 1.98 -11.15 6.45
CA HIS A 127 1.46 -10.17 7.41
C HIS A 127 2.51 -9.76 8.43
N TYR A 128 2.55 -8.44 8.74
CA TYR A 128 3.43 -7.84 9.74
C TYR A 128 2.73 -6.63 10.40
N HIS A 129 1.47 -6.80 10.82
CA HIS A 129 0.67 -5.69 11.31
C HIS A 129 -0.20 -6.05 12.53
N SER A 130 -0.53 -5.06 13.32
CA SER A 130 -1.50 -5.12 14.43
C SER A 130 -2.67 -4.16 14.25
N TRP A 131 -2.64 -3.32 13.21
CA TRP A 131 -3.72 -2.41 12.84
C TRP A 131 -4.24 -2.75 11.45
N VAL A 132 -5.53 -2.54 11.24
CA VAL A 132 -6.24 -2.76 9.98
C VAL A 132 -7.30 -1.70 9.78
N ILE A 133 -7.70 -1.46 8.53
CA ILE A 133 -8.90 -0.67 8.24
C ILE A 133 -10.11 -1.41 8.82
N ASP A 134 -10.95 -0.70 9.57
CA ASP A 134 -12.12 -1.27 10.21
C ASP A 134 -13.19 -1.58 9.16
N GLU A 135 -13.71 -2.80 9.18
CA GLU A 135 -14.78 -3.27 8.29
C GLU A 135 -16.12 -2.60 8.50
N THR A 136 -16.30 -1.87 9.61
CA THR A 136 -17.52 -1.12 9.92
C THR A 136 -17.57 0.28 9.30
N ASN A 137 -16.53 0.68 8.59
CA ASN A 137 -16.50 1.96 7.88
C ASN A 137 -17.58 2.06 6.79
N ASN A 138 -17.93 3.28 6.42
CA ASN A 138 -18.61 3.54 5.17
C ASN A 138 -17.58 3.59 4.02
N PHE A 139 -17.71 2.71 3.02
CA PHE A 139 -16.81 2.61 1.88
C PHE A 139 -17.39 3.25 0.61
N GLU A 140 -18.14 4.35 0.74
CA GLU A 140 -18.80 5.02 -0.39
C GLU A 140 -17.82 5.37 -1.52
N ASP A 141 -16.64 5.88 -1.16
CA ASP A 141 -15.59 6.27 -2.10
C ASP A 141 -14.55 5.17 -2.37
N TRP A 142 -14.68 4.02 -1.73
CA TRP A 142 -13.71 2.94 -1.80
C TRP A 142 -14.33 1.60 -2.16
N THR A 143 -13.64 0.83 -2.95
CA THR A 143 -13.94 -0.58 -3.18
C THR A 143 -12.97 -1.45 -2.38
N ILE A 144 -13.48 -2.37 -1.57
CA ILE A 144 -12.68 -3.44 -0.96
C ILE A 144 -12.36 -4.45 -2.05
N THR A 145 -11.09 -4.55 -2.44
CA THR A 145 -10.67 -5.35 -3.59
C THR A 145 -10.14 -6.72 -3.23
N ALA A 146 -9.75 -6.94 -1.97
CA ALA A 146 -9.45 -8.28 -1.45
C ALA A 146 -9.59 -8.33 0.08
N LYS A 147 -9.90 -9.53 0.59
CA LYS A 147 -9.89 -9.86 2.01
C LYS A 147 -9.04 -11.09 2.28
N SER A 148 -8.68 -11.29 3.56
CA SER A 148 -8.23 -12.56 4.08
C SER A 148 -9.06 -12.88 5.32
N LYS A 149 -9.87 -13.92 5.24
CA LYS A 149 -10.94 -14.18 6.23
C LYS A 149 -11.87 -12.96 6.30
N HIS A 150 -11.95 -12.30 7.46
CA HIS A 150 -12.75 -11.10 7.69
C HIS A 150 -11.96 -9.78 7.59
N LEU A 151 -10.63 -9.85 7.43
CA LEU A 151 -9.78 -8.67 7.39
C LEU A 151 -9.68 -8.11 5.97
N ILE A 152 -9.80 -6.79 5.84
CA ILE A 152 -9.58 -6.08 4.59
C ILE A 152 -8.09 -6.11 4.28
N MET A 153 -7.74 -6.60 3.09
CA MET A 153 -6.37 -6.75 2.63
C MET A 153 -6.01 -5.85 1.48
N ALA A 154 -7.00 -5.35 0.75
CA ALA A 154 -6.78 -4.37 -0.30
C ALA A 154 -8.00 -3.49 -0.52
N ILE A 155 -7.74 -2.23 -0.88
CA ILE A 155 -8.74 -1.24 -1.26
C ILE A 155 -8.29 -0.47 -2.49
N SER A 156 -9.26 0.02 -3.28
CA SER A 156 -9.04 0.96 -4.38
C SER A 156 -10.05 2.08 -4.29
N HIS A 157 -9.61 3.32 -4.51
CA HIS A 157 -10.52 4.47 -4.55
C HIS A 157 -11.31 4.48 -5.85
N ASN A 158 -12.60 4.83 -5.78
CA ASN A 158 -13.52 4.69 -6.92
C ASN A 158 -13.30 5.72 -8.04
N SER A 159 -12.66 6.86 -7.73
CA SER A 159 -12.48 7.97 -8.68
C SER A 159 -11.04 8.50 -8.77
N LEU A 160 -10.18 8.18 -7.82
CA LEU A 160 -8.76 8.57 -7.80
C LEU A 160 -7.88 7.34 -8.03
N ASP A 161 -6.69 7.53 -8.57
CA ASP A 161 -5.75 6.42 -8.77
C ASP A 161 -4.97 6.11 -7.47
N LEU A 162 -5.73 5.66 -6.47
CA LEU A 162 -5.22 5.30 -5.15
C LEU A 162 -5.54 3.83 -4.89
N LYS A 163 -4.50 3.08 -4.55
CA LYS A 163 -4.61 1.66 -4.19
C LYS A 163 -3.85 1.39 -2.91
N GLY A 164 -4.38 0.49 -2.09
CA GLY A 164 -3.72 0.11 -0.85
C GLY A 164 -3.77 -1.38 -0.62
N VAL A 165 -2.67 -1.94 -0.12
CA VAL A 165 -2.57 -3.33 0.32
C VAL A 165 -2.10 -3.38 1.78
N GLN A 166 -2.81 -4.14 2.62
CA GLN A 166 -2.46 -4.30 4.04
C GLN A 166 -1.30 -5.27 4.25
N PHE A 167 -1.11 -6.18 3.33
CA PHE A 167 -0.02 -7.16 3.34
C PHE A 167 1.25 -6.59 2.69
N HIS A 168 2.35 -7.33 2.78
CA HIS A 168 3.66 -6.94 2.29
C HIS A 168 4.00 -7.65 0.97
N PRO A 169 3.82 -6.99 -0.20
CA PRO A 169 4.17 -7.57 -1.50
C PRO A 169 5.67 -7.80 -1.65
N GLU A 170 6.50 -7.06 -0.92
CA GLU A 170 7.97 -7.18 -0.94
C GLU A 170 8.50 -8.34 -0.09
N SER A 171 7.65 -8.94 0.71
CA SER A 171 8.03 -10.05 1.59
C SER A 171 8.18 -11.36 0.83
N VAL A 172 9.14 -12.18 1.25
CA VAL A 172 9.28 -13.58 0.80
C VAL A 172 8.04 -14.43 1.10
N LEU A 173 7.19 -13.98 2.03
CA LEU A 173 5.91 -14.64 2.37
C LEU A 173 4.79 -14.32 1.37
N THR A 174 5.03 -13.41 0.42
CA THR A 174 4.12 -13.07 -0.67
C THR A 174 4.77 -13.47 -2.01
N PRO A 175 4.72 -14.75 -2.41
CA PRO A 175 5.48 -15.25 -3.56
C PRO A 175 5.17 -14.55 -4.89
N GLN A 176 3.95 -14.01 -5.03
CA GLN A 176 3.51 -13.29 -6.24
C GLN A 176 3.56 -11.75 -6.07
N GLY A 177 4.23 -11.26 -5.02
CA GLY A 177 4.30 -9.82 -4.72
C GLY A 177 4.97 -8.99 -5.81
N LYS A 178 6.00 -9.55 -6.47
CA LYS A 178 6.62 -8.93 -7.65
C LYS A 178 5.59 -8.64 -8.75
N GLN A 179 4.70 -9.60 -9.05
CA GLN A 179 3.67 -9.43 -10.08
C GLN A 179 2.64 -8.38 -9.66
N ILE A 180 2.27 -8.32 -8.37
CA ILE A 180 1.37 -7.30 -7.84
C ILE A 180 1.95 -5.90 -8.07
N LEU A 181 3.23 -5.71 -7.74
CA LEU A 181 3.89 -4.42 -7.93
C LEU A 181 4.06 -4.07 -9.41
N GLU A 182 4.45 -5.04 -10.25
CA GLU A 182 4.53 -4.87 -11.70
C GLU A 182 3.18 -4.43 -12.30
N ASN A 183 2.10 -5.07 -11.87
CA ASN A 183 0.76 -4.75 -12.34
C ASN A 183 0.37 -3.29 -12.04
N TRP A 184 0.71 -2.80 -10.83
CA TRP A 184 0.47 -1.41 -10.48
C TRP A 184 1.39 -0.44 -11.21
N ILE A 185 2.67 -0.77 -11.34
CA ILE A 185 3.62 0.11 -12.03
C ILE A 185 3.24 0.31 -13.49
N LYS A 186 2.76 -0.75 -14.15
CA LYS A 186 2.40 -0.73 -15.58
C LYS A 186 0.96 -0.33 -15.90
N SER A 187 0.15 -0.02 -14.88
CA SER A 187 -1.25 0.39 -15.07
C SER A 187 -1.43 1.83 -15.53
#